data_b87de287d92834669707932f78b1b809
#
_entry.id   b87de287d92834669707932f78b1b809
#
_cell.length_a   1.000
_cell.length_b   1.000
_cell.length_c   1.000
_cell.angle_alpha   90.00
_cell.angle_beta   90.00
_cell.angle_gamma   90.00
#
_symmetry.space_group_name_H-M   'P 1'
#
loop_
_entity.id
_entity.type
_entity.pdbx_description
1 polymer ?
#
loop_
_entity_poly.entity_id
_entity_poly.type
_entity_poly.pdbx_seq_one_letter_code
_entity_poly.pdbx_strand_id
1 'polypeptide(L)'
;PQNTEGYEFLTLAITPASATSKLKIEVHGFWGSAPSNWLTMALFQDDNANAINAVTTIEIGSVNATVFNGTALVHYMDAGTTSATTFKVRVGNNDSGNTTMNGINNARKFGGVMGSGITITEIGG
;
A
#
# COMPACT_ATOMS: atom_id res chain seq x y z
N PRO A 1 -6.89 4.98 8.71
CA PRO A 1 -7.15 3.57 8.34
C PRO A 1 -6.72 2.61 9.44
N GLN A 2 -7.49 1.53 9.58
CA GLN A 2 -7.27 0.49 10.56
C GLN A 2 -6.85 -0.82 9.87
N ASN A 3 -6.12 -1.66 10.58
CA ASN A 3 -5.62 -2.92 10.04
C ASN A 3 -6.70 -3.97 9.77
N THR A 4 -7.95 -3.64 10.03
CA THR A 4 -9.13 -4.46 9.70
C THR A 4 -9.87 -3.99 8.46
N GLU A 5 -9.44 -2.86 7.87
CA GLU A 5 -10.08 -2.26 6.70
C GLU A 5 -9.31 -2.64 5.43
N GLY A 6 -10.02 -2.75 4.31
CA GLY A 6 -9.42 -3.11 3.03
C GLY A 6 -8.81 -4.51 3.01
N TYR A 7 -7.96 -4.76 2.03
CA TYR A 7 -7.24 -6.02 1.87
C TYR A 7 -5.74 -5.79 1.94
N GLU A 8 -5.00 -6.74 2.52
CA GLU A 8 -3.55 -6.74 2.50
C GLU A 8 -3.07 -7.28 1.16
N PHE A 9 -2.35 -6.45 0.40
CA PHE A 9 -1.84 -6.81 -0.91
C PHE A 9 -0.34 -7.03 -0.94
N LEU A 10 0.42 -6.33 -0.10
CA LEU A 10 1.87 -6.41 -0.05
C LEU A 10 2.33 -6.53 1.40
N THR A 11 3.40 -7.30 1.58
CA THR A 11 4.05 -7.45 2.89
C THR A 11 5.54 -7.67 2.70
N LEU A 12 6.34 -7.10 3.59
CA LEU A 12 7.79 -7.26 3.57
C LEU A 12 8.35 -7.06 4.98
N ALA A 13 9.19 -7.99 5.42
CA ALA A 13 9.90 -7.90 6.68
C ALA A 13 11.34 -7.42 6.48
N ILE A 14 11.86 -6.71 7.47
CA ILE A 14 13.28 -6.36 7.56
C ILE A 14 13.75 -6.61 9.00
N THR A 15 15.01 -7.02 9.13
CA THR A 15 15.70 -7.05 10.43
C THR A 15 16.78 -5.98 10.37
N PRO A 16 16.55 -4.81 11.00
CA PRO A 16 17.53 -3.72 10.92
C PRO A 16 18.86 -4.09 11.57
N ALA A 17 19.94 -3.63 10.96
CA ALA A 17 21.29 -3.84 11.49
C ALA A 17 21.57 -2.97 12.72
N SER A 18 20.88 -1.82 12.83
CA SER A 18 21.03 -0.90 13.95
C SER A 18 19.69 -0.27 14.31
N ALA A 19 19.42 -0.15 15.60
CA ALA A 19 18.23 0.55 16.09
C ALA A 19 18.26 2.05 15.80
N THR A 20 19.43 2.62 15.55
CA THR A 20 19.61 4.05 15.26
C THR A 20 19.59 4.36 13.76
N SER A 21 19.50 3.34 12.92
CA SER A 21 19.32 3.53 11.47
C SER A 21 17.97 4.15 11.15
N LYS A 22 17.87 4.75 9.97
CA LYS A 22 16.60 5.17 9.38
C LYS A 22 16.12 4.09 8.41
N LEU A 23 14.83 3.92 8.36
CA LEU A 23 14.18 3.10 7.33
C LEU A 23 13.47 4.02 6.34
N LYS A 24 13.72 3.80 5.07
CA LYS A 24 12.98 4.40 3.97
C LYS A 24 12.10 3.32 3.36
N ILE A 25 10.79 3.50 3.42
CA ILE A 25 9.82 2.55 2.90
C ILE A 25 9.15 3.18 1.69
N GLU A 26 9.29 2.55 0.53
CA GLU A 26 8.74 3.02 -0.73
C GLU A 26 7.70 2.02 -1.21
N VAL A 27 6.50 2.50 -1.51
CA VAL A 27 5.41 1.68 -2.02
C VAL A 27 4.89 2.32 -3.29
N HIS A 28 4.67 1.50 -4.30
CA HIS A 28 3.93 1.90 -5.50
C HIS A 28 2.93 0.81 -5.84
N GLY A 29 1.79 1.22 -6.38
CA GLY A 29 0.75 0.29 -6.76
C GLY A 29 -0.16 0.83 -7.82
N PHE A 30 -0.71 -0.10 -8.61
CA PHE A 30 -1.75 0.17 -9.59
C PHE A 30 -3.01 -0.57 -9.15
N TRP A 31 -4.09 0.18 -8.99
CA TRP A 31 -5.33 -0.33 -8.40
C TRP A 31 -6.51 0.00 -9.28
N GLY A 32 -7.32 -0.99 -9.56
CA GLY A 32 -8.61 -0.83 -10.21
C GLY A 32 -9.73 -0.82 -9.19
N SER A 33 -10.70 0.07 -9.35
CA SER A 33 -11.89 0.16 -8.53
C SER A 33 -13.14 0.09 -9.40
N ALA A 34 -14.11 -0.70 -8.99
CA ALA A 34 -15.41 -0.80 -9.65
C ALA A 34 -16.50 -1.02 -8.59
N PRO A 35 -17.50 -0.14 -8.50
CA PRO A 35 -17.65 1.13 -9.24
C PRO A 35 -16.60 2.18 -8.86
N SER A 36 -16.64 3.32 -9.50
CA SER A 36 -15.72 4.42 -9.26
C SER A 36 -15.82 4.93 -7.83
N ASN A 37 -14.75 4.73 -7.10
CA ASN A 37 -14.58 5.19 -5.73
C ASN A 37 -13.14 5.63 -5.56
N TRP A 38 -12.87 6.49 -4.59
CA TRP A 38 -11.48 6.69 -4.24
C TRP A 38 -10.95 5.46 -3.49
N LEU A 39 -9.69 5.17 -3.73
CA LEU A 39 -8.96 4.11 -3.05
C LEU A 39 -8.00 4.73 -2.05
N THR A 40 -7.89 4.10 -0.90
CA THR A 40 -6.86 4.44 0.08
C THR A 40 -5.85 3.32 0.13
N MET A 41 -4.58 3.66 -0.07
CA MET A 41 -3.44 2.77 0.14
C MET A 41 -2.76 3.17 1.43
N ALA A 42 -2.67 2.25 2.39
CA ALA A 42 -2.20 2.51 3.73
C ALA A 42 -1.07 1.56 4.12
N LEU A 43 -0.07 2.12 4.82
CA LEU A 43 1.08 1.39 5.32
C LEU A 43 0.91 1.10 6.81
N PHE A 44 1.08 -0.15 7.17
CA PHE A 44 1.00 -0.65 8.56
C PHE A 44 2.32 -1.29 8.96
N GLN A 45 2.56 -1.34 10.25
CA GLN A 45 3.72 -2.01 10.83
C GLN A 45 3.26 -3.04 11.87
N ASP A 46 3.76 -4.26 11.74
CA ASP A 46 3.48 -5.38 12.63
C ASP A 46 1.96 -5.58 12.84
N ASP A 47 1.52 -5.72 14.09
CA ASP A 47 0.10 -5.88 14.44
C ASP A 47 -0.55 -4.58 14.92
N ASN A 48 0.07 -3.44 14.67
CA ASN A 48 -0.47 -2.15 15.06
C ASN A 48 -1.80 -1.89 14.34
N ALA A 49 -2.79 -1.45 15.10
CA ALA A 49 -4.13 -1.22 14.56
C ALA A 49 -4.20 -0.03 13.62
N ASN A 50 -3.36 0.98 13.84
CA ASN A 50 -3.38 2.22 13.07
C ASN A 50 -2.33 2.21 11.97
N ALA A 51 -2.68 2.77 10.82
CA ALA A 51 -1.71 3.00 9.75
C ALA A 51 -0.68 4.04 10.18
N ILE A 52 0.54 3.89 9.67
CA ILE A 52 1.63 4.86 9.89
C ILE A 52 1.74 5.87 8.75
N ASN A 53 1.17 5.55 7.58
CA ASN A 53 1.06 6.48 6.45
C ASN A 53 -0.06 6.01 5.53
N ALA A 54 -0.64 6.94 4.77
CA ALA A 54 -1.67 6.60 3.79
C ALA A 54 -1.73 7.65 2.68
N VAL A 55 -2.14 7.20 1.50
CA VAL A 55 -2.43 8.05 0.35
C VAL A 55 -3.77 7.63 -0.25
N THR A 56 -4.46 8.57 -0.88
CA THR A 56 -5.71 8.30 -1.56
C THR A 56 -5.61 8.65 -3.04
N THR A 57 -6.38 7.96 -3.86
CA THR A 57 -6.60 8.34 -5.24
C THR A 57 -7.66 9.44 -5.32
N ILE A 58 -7.73 10.09 -6.46
CA ILE A 58 -8.82 11.02 -6.75
C ILE A 58 -10.00 10.22 -7.30
N GLU A 59 -11.20 10.51 -6.81
CA GLU A 59 -12.41 10.00 -7.42
C GLU A 59 -12.66 10.76 -8.72
N ILE A 60 -12.72 10.02 -9.83
CA ILE A 60 -12.96 10.59 -11.15
C ILE A 60 -14.08 9.79 -11.80
N GLY A 61 -15.17 10.48 -12.15
CA GLY A 61 -16.19 9.93 -13.01
C GLY A 61 -17.51 9.63 -12.35
N SER A 62 -18.37 8.90 -13.07
CA SER A 62 -19.70 8.56 -12.64
C SER A 62 -19.72 7.33 -11.74
N VAL A 63 -20.80 7.17 -10.97
CA VAL A 63 -21.00 6.08 -10.00
C VAL A 63 -20.88 4.66 -10.57
N ASN A 64 -20.94 4.48 -11.87
CA ASN A 64 -20.83 3.17 -12.52
C ASN A 64 -19.54 3.00 -13.34
N ALA A 65 -18.63 3.95 -13.27
CA ALA A 65 -17.37 3.86 -14.00
C ALA A 65 -16.38 2.96 -13.29
N THR A 66 -15.55 2.28 -14.06
CA THR A 66 -14.39 1.58 -13.56
C THR A 66 -13.20 2.54 -13.61
N VAL A 67 -12.48 2.65 -12.51
CA VAL A 67 -11.34 3.55 -12.37
C VAL A 67 -10.07 2.74 -12.16
N PHE A 68 -8.99 3.18 -12.78
CA PHE A 68 -7.68 2.56 -12.66
C PHE A 68 -6.64 3.63 -12.37
N ASN A 69 -5.99 3.53 -11.21
CA ASN A 69 -5.09 4.57 -10.70
C ASN A 69 -3.77 4.00 -10.22
N GLY A 70 -2.71 4.77 -10.44
CA GLY A 70 -1.43 4.55 -9.80
C GLY A 70 -1.32 5.36 -8.50
N THR A 71 -0.72 4.76 -7.48
CA THR A 71 -0.44 5.41 -6.20
C THR A 71 0.99 5.14 -5.79
N ALA A 72 1.56 6.07 -5.03
CA ALA A 72 2.87 5.90 -4.42
C ALA A 72 2.91 6.59 -3.07
N LEU A 73 3.67 6.03 -2.15
CA LEU A 73 4.01 6.69 -0.90
C LEU A 73 5.46 6.40 -0.52
N VAL A 74 6.06 7.33 0.18
CA VAL A 74 7.38 7.18 0.79
C VAL A 74 7.25 7.54 2.26
N HIS A 75 7.75 6.67 3.13
CA HIS A 75 7.73 6.87 4.57
C HIS A 75 9.13 6.70 5.13
N TYR A 76 9.58 7.67 5.93
CA TYR A 76 10.82 7.59 6.68
C TYR A 76 10.54 7.44 8.16
N MET A 77 11.28 6.57 8.83
CA MET A 77 11.16 6.38 10.27
C MET A 77 12.47 5.86 10.85
N ASP A 78 12.61 5.98 12.17
CA ASP A 78 13.70 5.32 12.88
C ASP A 78 13.45 3.82 12.90
N ALA A 79 14.52 3.04 12.77
CA ALA A 79 14.40 1.58 12.90
C ALA A 79 13.90 1.19 14.30
N GLY A 80 14.47 1.77 15.33
CA GLY A 80 14.02 1.61 16.72
C GLY A 80 14.23 0.21 17.29
N THR A 81 14.71 -0.74 16.50
CA THR A 81 14.89 -2.13 16.88
C THR A 81 15.92 -2.81 15.98
N THR A 82 16.52 -3.88 16.47
CA THR A 82 17.32 -4.81 15.69
C THR A 82 16.61 -6.16 15.52
N SER A 83 15.35 -6.26 15.94
CA SER A 83 14.49 -7.41 15.71
C SER A 83 13.73 -7.26 14.40
N ALA A 84 13.25 -8.38 13.86
CA ALA A 84 12.44 -8.36 12.65
C ALA A 84 11.16 -7.53 12.85
N THR A 85 10.86 -6.70 11.88
CA THR A 85 9.62 -5.91 11.81
C THR A 85 9.02 -6.05 10.42
N THR A 86 7.71 -6.13 10.34
CA THR A 86 6.99 -6.41 9.08
C THR A 86 6.14 -5.22 8.69
N PHE A 87 6.30 -4.79 7.45
CA PHE A 87 5.47 -3.72 6.87
C PHE A 87 4.45 -4.33 5.92
N LYS A 88 3.24 -3.82 5.99
CA LYS A 88 2.07 -4.35 5.27
C LYS A 88 1.37 -3.20 4.56
N VAL A 89 0.92 -3.45 3.35
CA VAL A 89 0.15 -2.47 2.57
C VAL A 89 -1.26 -3.00 2.38
N ARG A 90 -2.22 -2.22 2.84
CA ARG A 90 -3.64 -2.50 2.66
C ARG A 90 -4.26 -1.46 1.76
N VAL A 91 -5.19 -1.88 0.93
CA VAL A 91 -5.90 -1.01 0.00
C VAL A 91 -7.39 -1.30 0.08
N GLY A 92 -8.17 -0.26 0.09
CA GLY A 92 -9.62 -0.38 0.13
C GLY A 92 -10.33 0.81 -0.51
N ASN A 93 -11.58 0.58 -0.87
CA ASN A 93 -12.50 1.59 -1.39
C ASN A 93 -13.12 2.38 -0.23
N ASN A 94 -13.58 3.59 -0.52
CA ASN A 94 -14.36 4.38 0.44
C ASN A 94 -15.81 3.88 0.58
N ASP A 95 -16.25 3.00 -0.30
CA ASP A 95 -17.58 2.40 -0.30
C ASP A 95 -17.47 0.94 -0.74
N SER A 96 -18.60 0.24 -0.88
CA SER A 96 -18.62 -1.12 -1.41
C SER A 96 -18.13 -1.13 -2.84
N GLY A 97 -17.32 -2.12 -3.18
CA GLY A 97 -16.79 -2.24 -4.52
C GLY A 97 -15.64 -3.22 -4.61
N ASN A 98 -15.13 -3.35 -5.81
CA ASN A 98 -14.11 -4.29 -6.18
C ASN A 98 -12.76 -3.57 -6.27
N THR A 99 -11.76 -4.06 -5.56
CA THR A 99 -10.38 -3.54 -5.63
C THR A 99 -9.48 -4.59 -6.26
N THR A 100 -8.83 -4.24 -7.37
CA THR A 100 -7.96 -5.16 -8.10
C THR A 100 -6.55 -4.58 -8.18
N MET A 101 -5.56 -5.37 -7.78
CA MET A 101 -4.15 -5.02 -7.95
C MET A 101 -3.70 -5.33 -9.38
N ASN A 102 -3.04 -4.35 -10.02
CA ASN A 102 -2.51 -4.47 -11.38
C ASN A 102 -3.57 -4.81 -12.43
N GLY A 103 -4.80 -4.39 -12.21
CA GLY A 103 -5.89 -4.70 -13.11
C GLY A 103 -7.21 -4.05 -12.75
N ILE A 104 -8.26 -4.53 -13.38
CA ILE A 104 -9.63 -4.03 -13.25
C ILE A 104 -10.57 -5.22 -13.25
N ASN A 105 -11.60 -5.18 -12.40
CA ASN A 105 -12.64 -6.22 -12.34
C ASN A 105 -12.05 -7.63 -12.17
N ASN A 106 -11.11 -7.78 -11.23
CA ASN A 106 -10.43 -9.04 -10.94
C ASN A 106 -9.61 -9.59 -12.12
N ALA A 107 -9.33 -8.77 -13.12
CA ALA A 107 -8.56 -9.17 -14.28
C ALA A 107 -7.28 -8.33 -14.41
N ARG A 108 -6.16 -9.02 -14.56
CA ARG A 108 -4.85 -8.42 -14.78
C ARG A 108 -4.81 -7.69 -16.12
N LYS A 109 -4.13 -6.56 -16.19
CA LYS A 109 -3.98 -5.76 -17.41
C LYS A 109 -2.52 -5.76 -17.88
N PHE A 110 -2.35 -5.41 -19.15
CA PHE A 110 -1.04 -5.27 -19.82
C PHE A 110 -0.14 -6.51 -19.71
N GLY A 111 -0.73 -7.71 -19.76
CA GLY A 111 0.02 -8.96 -19.86
C GLY A 111 0.98 -9.25 -18.69
N GLY A 112 0.79 -8.58 -17.57
CA GLY A 112 1.61 -8.80 -16.38
C GLY A 112 2.87 -7.95 -16.29
N VAL A 113 3.09 -7.00 -17.21
CA VAL A 113 4.23 -6.09 -17.12
C VAL A 113 4.03 -4.96 -16.13
N MET A 114 2.76 -4.69 -15.77
CA MET A 114 2.44 -3.72 -14.72
C MET A 114 2.68 -4.35 -13.36
N GLY A 115 3.43 -3.68 -12.51
CA GLY A 115 3.80 -4.20 -11.21
C GLY A 115 3.53 -3.22 -10.08
N SER A 116 3.25 -3.78 -8.90
CA SER A 116 3.18 -3.06 -7.63
C SER A 116 4.20 -3.64 -6.68
N GLY A 117 4.72 -2.84 -5.78
CA GLY A 117 5.77 -3.32 -4.91
C GLY A 117 6.03 -2.46 -3.68
N ILE A 118 6.74 -3.06 -2.73
CA ILE A 118 7.25 -2.40 -1.53
C ILE A 118 8.76 -2.62 -1.47
N THR A 119 9.49 -1.54 -1.19
CA THR A 119 10.94 -1.56 -1.03
C THR A 119 11.29 -0.91 0.30
N ILE A 120 12.15 -1.54 1.07
CA ILE A 120 12.66 -1.00 2.33
C ILE A 120 14.16 -0.84 2.21
N THR A 121 14.66 0.37 2.46
CA THR A 121 16.08 0.68 2.48
C THR A 121 16.47 1.09 3.89
N GLU A 122 17.48 0.43 4.46
CA GLU A 122 18.07 0.85 5.72
C GLU A 122 19.19 1.84 5.44
N ILE A 123 19.08 3.02 6.04
CA ILE A 123 20.07 4.09 5.91
C ILE A 123 20.83 4.14 7.23
N GLY A 124 22.13 3.92 7.15
CA GLY A 124 23.01 3.83 8.30
C GLY A 124 22.99 5.08 9.17
N GLY A 125 23.27 4.89 10.44
CA GLY A 125 23.28 5.99 11.41
C GLY A 125 23.71 5.54 12.79
#